data_d9bcd837b5723be06a5404d5b65ee414
#
_entry.id   d9bcd837b5723be06a5404d5b65ee414
#
_cell.length_a   1.000
_cell.length_b   1.000
_cell.length_c   1.000
_cell.angle_alpha   90.00
_cell.angle_beta   90.00
_cell.angle_gamma   90.00
#
_symmetry.space_group_name_H-M   'P 1'
#
loop_
_entity.id
_entity.type
_entity.pdbx_description
1 polymer ?
#
loop_
_entity_poly.entity_id
_entity_poly.type
_entity_poly.pdbx_seq_one_letter_code
_entity_poly.pdbx_strand_id
1 'polypeptide(L)'
;RAATDALWATIHTALQKRGIASPDTLDREEATESTWLSPRLLLSQTCGLPLVQDLRDQVTVLGRLTYQDLSATGDYHSVIVVRESDSIDHPEDLRGQRAAINHEDSYSGCLTLKRWAGRQAGETAFFASVIATGSHRDSVCAVANGLADTAAIDHVSWCLAKRVEPAAQRLSVVAKTDDRPG
;
A
#
# COMPACT_ATOMS: atom_id res chain seq x y z
N ARG A 1 4.22 -6.83 -12.70
CA ARG A 1 3.27 -7.70 -13.46
C ARG A 1 3.77 -9.15 -13.51
N ALA A 2 4.96 -9.46 -14.02
CA ALA A 2 5.46 -10.83 -14.19
C ALA A 2 5.41 -11.69 -12.91
N ALA A 3 5.78 -11.15 -11.75
CA ALA A 3 5.71 -11.88 -10.47
C ALA A 3 4.27 -12.22 -10.06
N THR A 4 3.32 -11.31 -10.30
CA THR A 4 1.90 -11.55 -10.03
C THR A 4 1.31 -12.58 -10.98
N ASP A 5 1.75 -12.58 -12.25
CA ASP A 5 1.34 -13.59 -13.24
C ASP A 5 1.87 -14.98 -12.87
N ALA A 6 3.12 -15.06 -12.39
CA ALA A 6 3.71 -16.32 -11.92
C ALA A 6 2.98 -16.87 -10.67
N LEU A 7 2.62 -15.99 -9.74
CA LEU A 7 1.81 -16.36 -8.56
C LEU A 7 0.45 -16.89 -9.02
N TRP A 8 -0.24 -16.19 -9.93
CA TRP A 8 -1.52 -16.63 -10.45
C TRP A 8 -1.40 -17.98 -11.16
N ALA A 9 -0.42 -18.20 -12.01
CA ALA A 9 -0.20 -19.47 -12.69
C ALA A 9 -0.06 -20.64 -11.69
N THR A 10 0.61 -20.40 -10.56
CA THR A 10 0.73 -21.39 -9.49
C THR A 10 -0.61 -21.70 -8.83
N ILE A 11 -1.39 -20.66 -8.51
CA ILE A 11 -2.73 -20.80 -7.93
C ILE A 11 -3.66 -21.48 -8.90
N HIS A 12 -3.70 -21.03 -10.17
CA HIS A 12 -4.52 -21.62 -11.23
C HIS A 12 -4.24 -23.13 -11.38
N THR A 13 -2.97 -23.52 -11.44
CA THR A 13 -2.59 -24.93 -11.51
C THR A 13 -3.10 -25.74 -10.31
N ALA A 14 -3.05 -25.15 -9.11
CA ALA A 14 -3.53 -25.82 -7.89
C ALA A 14 -5.07 -25.94 -7.85
N LEU A 15 -5.80 -24.97 -8.40
CA LEU A 15 -7.25 -25.00 -8.54
C LEU A 15 -7.68 -26.04 -9.56
N GLN A 16 -7.05 -26.07 -10.73
CA GLN A 16 -7.29 -27.06 -11.78
C GLN A 16 -7.13 -28.49 -11.27
N LYS A 17 -6.08 -28.77 -10.51
CA LYS A 17 -5.86 -30.11 -9.89
C LYS A 17 -6.98 -30.51 -8.93
N ARG A 18 -7.78 -29.59 -8.45
CA ARG A 18 -8.93 -29.80 -7.56
C ARG A 18 -10.26 -29.75 -8.29
N GLY A 19 -10.25 -29.64 -9.62
CA GLY A 19 -11.47 -29.52 -10.44
C GLY A 19 -12.17 -28.17 -10.30
N ILE A 20 -11.50 -27.15 -9.79
CA ILE A 20 -12.05 -25.80 -9.65
C ILE A 20 -11.74 -25.00 -10.93
N ALA A 21 -12.78 -24.61 -11.65
CA ALA A 21 -12.64 -23.77 -12.82
C ALA A 21 -12.08 -22.41 -12.44
N SER A 22 -11.10 -21.94 -13.19
CA SER A 22 -10.48 -20.63 -12.98
C SER A 22 -9.99 -20.06 -14.30
N PRO A 23 -9.96 -18.72 -14.48
CA PRO A 23 -9.48 -18.10 -15.71
C PRO A 23 -7.98 -18.33 -15.90
N ASP A 24 -7.54 -18.38 -17.14
CA ASP A 24 -6.12 -18.59 -17.47
C ASP A 24 -5.25 -17.39 -17.04
N THR A 25 -5.83 -16.18 -17.06
CA THR A 25 -5.12 -14.93 -16.76
C THR A 25 -5.88 -14.11 -15.72
N LEU A 26 -5.14 -13.23 -15.02
CA LEU A 26 -5.74 -12.25 -14.12
C LEU A 26 -6.50 -11.19 -14.92
N ASP A 27 -7.70 -10.85 -14.47
CA ASP A 27 -8.39 -9.66 -14.90
C ASP A 27 -7.68 -8.41 -14.35
N ARG A 28 -7.50 -7.40 -15.20
CA ARG A 28 -6.86 -6.13 -14.89
C ARG A 28 -7.58 -4.93 -15.51
N GLU A 29 -8.69 -5.18 -16.14
CA GLU A 29 -9.47 -4.17 -16.85
C GLU A 29 -10.61 -3.61 -15.98
N GLU A 30 -11.18 -4.44 -15.13
CA GLU A 30 -12.23 -4.02 -14.21
C GLU A 30 -11.69 -3.19 -13.03
N ALA A 31 -12.46 -2.20 -12.58
CA ALA A 31 -12.16 -1.45 -11.37
C ALA A 31 -12.16 -2.39 -10.14
N THR A 32 -11.28 -2.11 -9.20
CA THR A 32 -11.03 -2.98 -8.04
C THR A 32 -12.32 -3.22 -7.22
N GLU A 33 -13.08 -2.18 -6.96
CA GLU A 33 -14.33 -2.23 -6.18
C GLU A 33 -15.40 -3.08 -6.90
N SER A 34 -15.52 -2.91 -8.23
CA SER A 34 -16.43 -3.71 -9.05
C SER A 34 -16.04 -5.19 -9.03
N THR A 35 -14.74 -5.46 -9.08
CA THR A 35 -14.20 -6.82 -9.00
C THR A 35 -14.56 -7.49 -7.66
N TRP A 36 -14.38 -6.79 -6.55
CA TRP A 36 -14.66 -7.34 -5.22
C TRP A 36 -16.11 -7.69 -5.00
N LEU A 37 -17.05 -6.92 -5.57
CA LEU A 37 -18.49 -7.12 -5.46
C LEU A 37 -19.09 -7.98 -6.57
N SER A 38 -18.25 -8.45 -7.49
CA SER A 38 -18.72 -9.29 -8.60
C SER A 38 -19.20 -10.66 -8.09
N PRO A 39 -20.40 -11.12 -8.47
CA PRO A 39 -20.85 -12.46 -8.14
C PRO A 39 -20.04 -13.57 -8.83
N ARG A 40 -19.17 -13.19 -9.77
CA ARG A 40 -18.22 -14.10 -10.45
C ARG A 40 -16.83 -14.07 -9.82
N LEU A 41 -16.65 -13.35 -8.69
CA LEU A 41 -15.38 -13.29 -8.00
C LEU A 41 -14.96 -14.71 -7.54
N LEU A 42 -13.85 -15.21 -8.06
CA LEU A 42 -13.24 -16.44 -7.59
C LEU A 42 -12.23 -16.15 -6.47
N LEU A 43 -11.32 -15.23 -6.71
CA LEU A 43 -10.24 -14.87 -5.80
C LEU A 43 -9.76 -13.45 -6.09
N SER A 44 -9.59 -12.64 -5.07
CA SER A 44 -8.97 -11.32 -5.14
C SER A 44 -8.18 -11.02 -3.89
N GLN A 45 -7.45 -9.94 -3.91
CA GLN A 45 -6.74 -9.39 -2.75
C GLN A 45 -7.32 -8.03 -2.41
N THR A 46 -7.49 -7.75 -1.11
CA THR A 46 -7.94 -6.44 -0.62
C THR A 46 -7.09 -6.01 0.58
N CYS A 47 -7.09 -4.72 0.86
CA CYS A 47 -6.56 -4.18 2.12
C CYS A 47 -7.53 -4.45 3.28
N GLY A 48 -7.01 -4.42 4.51
CA GLY A 48 -7.82 -4.64 5.70
C GLY A 48 -8.94 -3.61 5.91
N LEU A 49 -8.72 -2.34 5.50
CA LEU A 49 -9.74 -1.29 5.71
C LEU A 49 -10.98 -1.49 4.83
N PRO A 50 -10.90 -1.62 3.50
CA PRO A 50 -12.06 -1.96 2.69
C PRO A 50 -12.72 -3.28 3.11
N LEU A 51 -11.93 -4.29 3.51
CA LEU A 51 -12.47 -5.54 3.99
C LEU A 51 -13.42 -5.36 5.18
N VAL A 52 -13.04 -4.53 6.14
CA VAL A 52 -13.83 -4.32 7.37
C VAL A 52 -15.02 -3.37 7.13
N GLN A 53 -14.85 -2.35 6.30
CA GLN A 53 -15.87 -1.33 6.06
C GLN A 53 -16.95 -1.80 5.06
N ASP A 54 -16.52 -2.37 3.94
CA ASP A 54 -17.39 -2.54 2.78
C ASP A 54 -17.64 -4.00 2.40
N LEU A 55 -16.70 -4.90 2.71
CA LEU A 55 -16.70 -6.27 2.20
C LEU A 55 -16.95 -7.35 3.26
N ARG A 56 -17.08 -6.98 4.53
CA ARG A 56 -17.14 -7.92 5.67
C ARG A 56 -18.10 -9.08 5.45
N ASP A 57 -19.32 -8.78 4.98
CA ASP A 57 -20.40 -9.76 4.79
C ASP A 57 -20.60 -10.14 3.31
N GLN A 58 -19.74 -9.64 2.43
CA GLN A 58 -19.82 -9.84 0.98
C GLN A 58 -18.83 -10.89 0.49
N VAL A 59 -17.73 -11.12 1.20
CA VAL A 59 -16.65 -12.01 0.77
C VAL A 59 -16.21 -12.95 1.90
N THR A 60 -15.60 -14.06 1.51
CA THR A 60 -14.98 -15.00 2.45
C THR A 60 -13.47 -14.76 2.50
N VAL A 61 -12.94 -14.44 3.67
CA VAL A 61 -11.49 -14.32 3.87
C VAL A 61 -10.86 -15.70 3.89
N LEU A 62 -10.03 -16.00 2.91
CA LEU A 62 -9.32 -17.27 2.78
C LEU A 62 -8.02 -17.31 3.59
N GLY A 63 -7.40 -16.17 3.79
CA GLY A 63 -6.14 -16.07 4.51
C GLY A 63 -5.47 -14.72 4.35
N ARG A 64 -4.33 -14.57 4.98
CA ARG A 64 -3.46 -13.40 4.91
C ARG A 64 -2.11 -13.81 4.34
N LEU A 65 -1.58 -13.00 3.42
CA LEU A 65 -0.24 -13.22 2.91
C LEU A 65 0.80 -12.85 3.98
N THR A 66 1.77 -13.74 4.19
CA THR A 66 2.96 -13.45 4.99
C THR A 66 4.17 -13.42 4.07
N TYR A 67 5.09 -12.50 4.33
CA TYR A 67 6.28 -12.30 3.52
C TYR A 67 7.50 -12.72 4.34
N GLN A 68 8.20 -13.73 3.89
CA GLN A 68 9.24 -14.46 4.64
C GLN A 68 10.30 -13.53 5.27
N ASP A 69 10.71 -12.48 4.57
CA ASP A 69 11.78 -11.58 5.01
C ASP A 69 11.27 -10.23 5.55
N LEU A 70 9.94 -10.03 5.60
CA LEU A 70 9.37 -8.71 5.88
C LEU A 70 8.49 -8.68 7.12
N SER A 71 7.80 -9.77 7.44
CA SER A 71 6.94 -9.85 8.62
C SER A 71 6.62 -11.30 8.96
N ALA A 72 7.32 -11.87 9.93
CA ALA A 72 7.07 -13.24 10.38
C ALA A 72 5.71 -13.41 11.09
N THR A 73 5.17 -12.32 11.68
CA THR A 73 3.88 -12.30 12.38
C THR A 73 2.70 -11.95 11.48
N GLY A 74 2.97 -11.49 10.26
CA GLY A 74 1.97 -10.93 9.35
C GLY A 74 1.52 -9.51 9.72
N ASP A 75 2.06 -8.93 10.78
CA ASP A 75 1.87 -7.52 11.08
C ASP A 75 2.77 -6.69 10.16
N TYR A 76 2.32 -5.50 9.79
CA TYR A 76 3.11 -4.63 8.96
C TYR A 76 3.00 -3.16 9.41
N HIS A 77 3.93 -2.36 8.96
CA HIS A 77 3.95 -0.93 9.16
C HIS A 77 4.07 -0.21 7.83
N SER A 78 3.88 1.08 7.84
CA SER A 78 4.25 1.95 6.74
C SER A 78 5.53 2.68 7.07
N VAL A 79 6.34 2.93 6.05
CA VAL A 79 7.51 3.81 6.15
C VAL A 79 7.14 5.19 5.64
N ILE A 80 7.63 6.23 6.31
CA ILE A 80 7.47 7.62 5.88
C ILE A 80 8.73 8.01 5.13
N VAL A 81 8.57 8.33 3.85
CA VAL A 81 9.67 8.57 2.93
C VAL A 81 9.78 10.03 2.55
N VAL A 82 11.02 10.47 2.31
CA VAL A 82 11.40 11.82 1.84
C VAL A 82 12.47 11.70 0.78
N ARG A 83 12.75 12.77 0.03
CA ARG A 83 13.92 12.79 -0.87
C ARG A 83 15.21 12.83 -0.05
N GLU A 84 16.21 12.06 -0.46
CA GLU A 84 17.54 12.09 0.16
C GLU A 84 18.23 13.47 0.01
N SER A 85 17.84 14.25 -1.01
CA SER A 85 18.37 15.60 -1.23
C SER A 85 17.82 16.65 -0.28
N ASP A 86 16.73 16.34 0.42
CA ASP A 86 16.09 17.28 1.32
C ASP A 86 16.76 17.21 2.70
N SER A 87 16.91 18.32 3.36
CA SER A 87 17.43 18.37 4.73
C SER A 87 16.31 18.05 5.74
N ILE A 88 15.70 16.86 5.61
CA ILE A 88 14.64 16.35 6.48
C ILE A 88 15.21 15.13 7.20
N ASP A 89 15.76 15.37 8.38
CA ASP A 89 16.39 14.34 9.20
C ASP A 89 15.47 13.85 10.33
N HIS A 90 14.48 14.67 10.71
CA HIS A 90 13.57 14.38 11.79
C HIS A 90 12.10 14.44 11.36
N PRO A 91 11.22 13.62 11.96
CA PRO A 91 9.79 13.59 11.64
C PRO A 91 9.08 14.94 11.77
N GLU A 92 9.50 15.78 12.70
CA GLU A 92 8.95 17.13 12.95
C GLU A 92 9.24 18.12 11.80
N ASP A 93 10.30 17.90 11.02
CA ASP A 93 10.66 18.72 9.85
C ASP A 93 9.63 18.59 8.72
N LEU A 94 8.76 17.58 8.80
CA LEU A 94 7.66 17.39 7.86
C LEU A 94 6.48 18.32 8.09
N ARG A 95 6.47 19.09 9.19
CA ARG A 95 5.41 20.06 9.45
C ARG A 95 5.36 21.13 8.37
N GLY A 96 4.15 21.36 7.82
CA GLY A 96 3.94 22.33 6.74
C GLY A 96 4.39 21.82 5.36
N GLN A 97 4.91 20.61 5.25
CA GLN A 97 5.27 20.01 3.96
C GLN A 97 4.05 19.45 3.23
N ARG A 98 4.22 19.12 1.94
CA ARG A 98 3.19 18.51 1.09
C ARG A 98 3.26 16.99 1.21
N ALA A 99 2.15 16.33 1.49
CA ALA A 99 2.09 14.88 1.59
C ALA A 99 1.40 14.23 0.37
N ALA A 100 1.84 13.03 0.01
CA ALA A 100 1.15 12.17 -0.93
C ALA A 100 0.54 10.96 -0.23
N ILE A 101 -0.67 10.61 -0.62
CA ILE A 101 -1.36 9.38 -0.24
C ILE A 101 -1.70 8.57 -1.51
N ASN A 102 -1.78 7.25 -1.40
CA ASN A 102 -2.20 6.44 -2.54
C ASN A 102 -3.71 6.59 -2.82
N HIS A 103 -4.57 6.37 -1.81
CA HIS A 103 -6.02 6.53 -1.84
C HIS A 103 -6.53 7.02 -0.49
N GLU A 104 -7.69 7.70 -0.47
CA GLU A 104 -8.28 8.22 0.77
C GLU A 104 -8.75 7.11 1.72
N ASP A 105 -9.19 5.98 1.19
CA ASP A 105 -9.61 4.77 1.88
C ASP A 105 -8.46 3.81 2.20
N SER A 106 -7.23 4.18 1.85
CA SER A 106 -6.06 3.34 2.13
C SER A 106 -5.70 3.34 3.61
N TYR A 107 -5.59 2.15 4.20
CA TYR A 107 -5.05 2.01 5.55
C TYR A 107 -3.58 2.44 5.62
N SER A 108 -2.71 1.83 4.80
CA SER A 108 -1.26 2.00 4.87
C SER A 108 -0.76 3.37 4.39
N GLY A 109 -1.38 3.93 3.35
CA GLY A 109 -0.90 5.20 2.76
C GLY A 109 -1.63 6.44 3.26
N CYS A 110 -2.86 6.30 3.77
CA CYS A 110 -3.66 7.44 4.22
C CYS A 110 -3.91 7.42 5.73
N LEU A 111 -4.59 6.39 6.23
CA LEU A 111 -5.00 6.36 7.64
C LEU A 111 -3.80 6.33 8.59
N THR A 112 -2.78 5.53 8.29
CA THR A 112 -1.55 5.47 9.10
C THR A 112 -0.80 6.80 9.08
N LEU A 113 -0.73 7.48 7.93
CA LEU A 113 -0.12 8.80 7.81
C LEU A 113 -0.89 9.84 8.63
N LYS A 114 -2.22 9.86 8.54
CA LYS A 114 -3.08 10.76 9.33
C LYS A 114 -2.90 10.53 10.84
N ARG A 115 -2.87 9.26 11.27
CA ARG A 115 -2.65 8.93 12.70
C ARG A 115 -1.26 9.32 13.17
N TRP A 116 -0.25 9.06 12.35
CA TRP A 116 1.12 9.44 12.65
C TRP A 116 1.24 10.97 12.76
N ALA A 117 0.76 11.71 11.77
CA ALA A 117 0.74 13.18 11.76
C ALA A 117 -0.05 13.77 12.95
N GLY A 118 -1.19 13.19 13.29
CA GLY A 118 -2.01 13.63 14.43
C GLY A 118 -1.28 13.55 15.77
N ARG A 119 -0.38 12.57 15.95
CA ARG A 119 0.47 12.50 17.15
C ARG A 119 1.53 13.60 17.20
N GLN A 120 1.95 14.12 16.05
CA GLN A 120 2.95 15.17 15.93
C GLN A 120 2.34 16.59 15.96
N ALA A 121 1.06 16.70 15.55
CA ALA A 121 0.46 17.99 15.23
C ALA A 121 -0.21 18.70 16.42
N GLY A 122 -0.70 17.95 17.40
CA GLY A 122 -1.65 18.49 18.36
C GLY A 122 -2.97 18.88 17.66
N GLU A 123 -3.45 20.11 17.90
CA GLU A 123 -4.75 20.60 17.37
C GLU A 123 -4.66 21.24 15.97
N THR A 124 -3.47 21.40 15.40
CA THR A 124 -3.29 22.07 14.09
C THR A 124 -3.04 21.08 12.97
N ALA A 125 -3.33 21.48 11.73
CA ALA A 125 -2.96 20.69 10.56
C ALA A 125 -1.44 20.48 10.51
N PHE A 126 -1.02 19.24 10.27
CA PHE A 126 0.41 18.90 10.21
C PHE A 126 1.00 19.18 8.83
N PHE A 127 0.33 18.76 7.77
CA PHE A 127 0.75 19.00 6.38
C PHE A 127 0.09 20.23 5.80
N ALA A 128 0.80 20.97 4.93
CA ALA A 128 0.23 22.10 4.20
C ALA A 128 -0.80 21.67 3.16
N SER A 129 -0.58 20.53 2.52
CA SER A 129 -1.50 19.93 1.54
C SER A 129 -1.32 18.43 1.43
N VAL A 130 -2.34 17.74 0.93
CA VAL A 130 -2.32 16.30 0.67
C VAL A 130 -2.85 16.06 -0.74
N ILE A 131 -2.13 15.24 -1.52
CA ILE A 131 -2.53 14.82 -2.86
C ILE A 131 -2.74 13.31 -2.92
N ALA A 132 -3.78 12.86 -3.63
CA ALA A 132 -4.02 11.45 -3.93
C ALA A 132 -3.33 11.08 -5.25
N THR A 133 -2.56 10.00 -5.26
CA THR A 133 -1.71 9.60 -6.39
C THR A 133 -2.20 8.34 -7.11
N GLY A 134 -3.08 7.55 -6.49
CA GLY A 134 -3.64 6.32 -7.07
C GLY A 134 -2.92 5.03 -6.65
N SER A 135 -1.64 5.08 -6.30
CA SER A 135 -0.89 3.90 -5.84
C SER A 135 0.31 4.26 -4.97
N HIS A 136 0.83 3.30 -4.20
CA HIS A 136 2.09 3.48 -3.46
C HIS A 136 3.26 3.79 -4.40
N ARG A 137 3.29 3.16 -5.59
CA ARG A 137 4.32 3.44 -6.59
C ARG A 137 4.25 4.88 -7.08
N ASP A 138 3.05 5.38 -7.36
CA ASP A 138 2.87 6.75 -7.82
C ASP A 138 3.17 7.75 -6.70
N SER A 139 2.89 7.42 -5.44
CA SER A 139 3.32 8.22 -4.28
C SER A 139 4.85 8.29 -4.19
N VAL A 140 5.57 7.17 -4.37
CA VAL A 140 7.04 7.15 -4.45
C VAL A 140 7.55 8.05 -5.58
N CYS A 141 6.96 7.96 -6.77
CA CYS A 141 7.32 8.81 -7.91
C CYS A 141 6.99 10.30 -7.64
N ALA A 142 5.85 10.59 -7.01
CA ALA A 142 5.45 11.95 -6.68
C ALA A 142 6.45 12.62 -5.73
N VAL A 143 6.89 11.92 -4.68
CA VAL A 143 7.91 12.43 -3.75
C VAL A 143 9.25 12.60 -4.48
N ALA A 144 9.71 11.59 -5.21
CA ALA A 144 10.98 11.64 -5.92
C ALA A 144 11.06 12.76 -6.96
N ASN A 145 9.93 13.15 -7.55
CA ASN A 145 9.85 14.20 -8.57
C ASN A 145 9.43 15.58 -8.00
N GLY A 146 9.28 15.72 -6.68
CA GLY A 146 8.98 16.99 -6.02
C GLY A 146 7.53 17.46 -6.13
N LEU A 147 6.59 16.59 -6.53
CA LEU A 147 5.16 16.87 -6.49
C LEU A 147 4.61 16.85 -5.05
N ALA A 148 5.21 16.03 -4.21
CA ALA A 148 5.02 16.02 -2.76
C ALA A 148 6.39 15.95 -2.08
N ASP A 149 6.44 16.17 -0.78
CA ASP A 149 7.68 16.17 0.00
C ASP A 149 7.81 14.90 0.83
N THR A 150 6.68 14.25 1.13
CA THR A 150 6.62 13.01 1.91
C THR A 150 5.44 12.12 1.49
N ALA A 151 5.54 10.84 1.81
CA ALA A 151 4.44 9.88 1.69
C ALA A 151 4.60 8.74 2.71
N ALA A 152 3.49 8.14 3.12
CA ALA A 152 3.51 6.86 3.80
C ALA A 152 3.37 5.72 2.78
N ILE A 153 4.31 4.81 2.79
CA ILE A 153 4.38 3.67 1.87
C ILE A 153 4.30 2.38 2.69
N ASP A 154 3.40 1.49 2.31
CA ASP A 154 3.37 0.13 2.86
C ASP A 154 4.77 -0.49 2.80
N HIS A 155 5.20 -1.14 3.89
CA HIS A 155 6.57 -1.66 3.99
C HIS A 155 6.91 -2.70 2.91
N VAL A 156 5.97 -3.59 2.57
CA VAL A 156 6.17 -4.57 1.49
C VAL A 156 6.32 -3.85 0.15
N SER A 157 5.42 -2.91 -0.12
CA SER A 157 5.46 -2.08 -1.33
C SER A 157 6.76 -1.28 -1.42
N TRP A 158 7.25 -0.75 -0.28
CA TRP A 158 8.54 -0.06 -0.22
C TRP A 158 9.72 -0.97 -0.56
N CYS A 159 9.79 -2.14 0.05
CA CYS A 159 10.83 -3.13 -0.24
C CYS A 159 10.84 -3.56 -1.71
N LEU A 160 9.66 -3.72 -2.31
CA LEU A 160 9.53 -4.01 -3.74
C LEU A 160 9.95 -2.81 -4.59
N ALA A 161 9.53 -1.59 -4.23
CA ALA A 161 9.93 -0.37 -4.95
C ALA A 161 11.44 -0.19 -4.95
N LYS A 162 12.11 -0.41 -3.82
CA LYS A 162 13.60 -0.35 -3.72
C LYS A 162 14.29 -1.36 -4.66
N ARG A 163 13.62 -2.43 -5.06
CA ARG A 163 14.18 -3.43 -6.00
C ARG A 163 13.98 -3.08 -7.48
N VAL A 164 12.88 -2.40 -7.81
CA VAL A 164 12.45 -2.29 -9.22
C VAL A 164 12.09 -0.88 -9.69
N GLU A 165 11.96 0.10 -8.77
CA GLU A 165 11.56 1.46 -9.10
C GLU A 165 12.75 2.43 -8.92
N PRO A 166 13.31 2.98 -10.01
CA PRO A 166 14.45 3.90 -9.91
C PRO A 166 14.18 5.13 -9.05
N ALA A 167 12.93 5.63 -9.02
CA ALA A 167 12.53 6.75 -8.19
C ALA A 167 12.76 6.48 -6.69
N ALA A 168 12.54 5.24 -6.24
CA ALA A 168 12.74 4.85 -4.85
C ALA A 168 14.20 4.96 -4.39
N GLN A 169 15.17 4.88 -5.31
CA GLN A 169 16.59 5.01 -4.99
C GLN A 169 16.96 6.43 -4.53
N ARG A 170 16.14 7.42 -4.85
CA ARG A 170 16.34 8.82 -4.47
C ARG A 170 15.66 9.20 -3.15
N LEU A 171 15.04 8.21 -2.49
CA LEU A 171 14.29 8.42 -1.26
C LEU A 171 14.92 7.69 -0.08
N SER A 172 14.82 8.31 1.09
CA SER A 172 15.16 7.76 2.40
C SER A 172 13.92 7.61 3.29
N VAL A 173 14.06 6.80 4.33
CA VAL A 173 13.01 6.62 5.35
C VAL A 173 13.34 7.49 6.55
N VAL A 174 12.47 8.44 6.87
CA VAL A 174 12.61 9.34 8.03
C VAL A 174 11.88 8.82 9.27
N ALA A 175 10.83 8.03 9.09
CA ALA A 175 10.06 7.46 10.19
C ALA A 175 9.35 6.17 9.79
N LYS A 176 8.84 5.43 10.81
CA LYS A 176 7.95 4.28 10.65
C LYS A 176 6.67 4.52 11.44
N THR A 177 5.57 3.97 10.94
CA THR A 177 4.33 3.89 11.71
C THR A 177 4.35 2.70 12.66
N ASP A 178 3.41 2.64 13.61
CA ASP A 178 3.29 1.45 14.46
C ASP A 178 2.91 0.23 13.62
N ASP A 179 3.41 -0.93 14.02
CA ASP A 179 3.01 -2.22 13.46
C ASP A 179 1.52 -2.48 13.72
N ARG A 180 0.85 -3.02 12.73
CA ARG A 180 -0.58 -3.37 12.76
C ARG A 180 -0.82 -4.65 11.97
N PRO A 181 -1.86 -5.40 12.32
CA PRO A 181 -2.29 -6.52 11.49
C PRO A 181 -2.57 -6.07 10.05
N GLY A 182 -2.04 -6.82 9.10
CA GLY A 182 -2.22 -6.60 7.66
C GLY A 182 -3.56 -7.09 7.15
#